data_2edf0e0d2756d72eb8b8dfa7783c91a5
#
_entry.id   2edf0e0d2756d72eb8b8dfa7783c91a5
#
_cell.length_a   1.000
_cell.length_b   1.000
_cell.length_c   1.000
_cell.angle_alpha   90.00
_cell.angle_beta   90.00
_cell.angle_gamma   90.00
#
_symmetry.space_group_name_H-M   'P 1'
#
loop_
_entity.id
_entity.type
_entity.pdbx_description
1 polymer ?
#
loop_
_entity_poly.entity_id
_entity_poly.type
_entity_poly.pdbx_seq_one_letter_code
_entity_poly.pdbx_strand_id
1 'polypeptide(L)'
;ENGIRTVTAQRVYDANGNQLSQQILSTVVTKEPVTEKVTVGTKKVSSGASYITGSGRFIWPVPGYRNCSRWYGGSHKGVDICAAAGTPIYASAGGTVTKAGYNRAGAGNGYGNSIIISHGNGYTTLYAHCLSLVVHAGQSVKQGQLIGYVGSTGRSSGNHCHFEIRRNGSYIAPQNVFN
;
A
#
# COMPACT_ATOMS: atom_id res chain seq x y z
N GLU A 1 -18.14 3.45 -13.83
CA GLU A 1 -19.56 3.49 -13.42
C GLU A 1 -20.01 2.12 -12.94
N ASN A 2 -20.82 2.09 -11.87
CA ASN A 2 -21.36 0.83 -11.35
C ASN A 2 -22.37 0.22 -12.32
N GLY A 3 -22.30 -1.11 -12.50
CA GLY A 3 -23.31 -1.87 -13.24
C GLY A 3 -24.64 -1.93 -12.46
N ILE A 4 -25.73 -2.15 -13.16
CA ILE A 4 -27.06 -2.35 -12.57
C ILE A 4 -27.52 -3.77 -12.85
N ARG A 5 -27.87 -4.49 -11.80
CA ARG A 5 -28.41 -5.84 -11.86
C ARG A 5 -29.77 -5.88 -11.19
N THR A 6 -30.78 -6.31 -11.93
CA THR A 6 -32.13 -6.56 -11.39
C THR A 6 -32.23 -8.04 -11.03
N VAL A 7 -32.63 -8.33 -9.80
CA VAL A 7 -32.86 -9.69 -9.30
C VAL A 7 -34.34 -9.84 -8.96
N THR A 8 -35.02 -10.78 -9.60
CA THR A 8 -36.39 -11.17 -9.26
C THR A 8 -36.29 -12.39 -8.35
N ALA A 9 -36.84 -12.29 -7.16
CA ALA A 9 -36.86 -13.37 -6.19
C ALA A 9 -38.25 -13.59 -5.64
N GLN A 10 -38.62 -14.87 -5.49
CA GLN A 10 -39.83 -15.28 -4.74
C GLN A 10 -39.44 -15.48 -3.28
N ARG A 11 -40.25 -14.92 -2.36
CA ARG A 11 -40.09 -15.10 -0.93
C ARG A 11 -41.36 -15.68 -0.36
N VAL A 12 -41.22 -16.66 0.50
CA VAL A 12 -42.36 -17.30 1.22
C VAL A 12 -42.26 -16.89 2.69
N TYR A 13 -43.38 -16.48 3.25
CA TYR A 13 -43.46 -16.03 4.63
C TYR A 13 -44.49 -16.89 5.38
N ASP A 14 -44.32 -17.07 6.69
CA ASP A 14 -45.33 -17.67 7.57
C ASP A 14 -46.45 -16.67 7.90
N ALA A 15 -47.48 -17.15 8.63
CA ALA A 15 -48.60 -16.32 9.04
C ALA A 15 -48.23 -15.17 10.00
N ASN A 16 -47.03 -15.21 10.57
CA ASN A 16 -46.49 -14.20 11.49
C ASN A 16 -45.56 -13.22 10.78
N GLY A 17 -45.35 -13.36 9.45
CA GLY A 17 -44.50 -12.48 8.65
C GLY A 17 -43.00 -12.83 8.65
N ASN A 18 -42.60 -13.99 9.19
CA ASN A 18 -41.21 -14.44 9.14
C ASN A 18 -40.91 -15.08 7.79
N GLN A 19 -39.78 -14.73 7.19
CA GLN A 19 -39.38 -15.30 5.90
C GLN A 19 -38.94 -16.76 6.07
N LEU A 20 -39.65 -17.67 5.42
CA LEU A 20 -39.38 -19.13 5.44
C LEU A 20 -38.37 -19.52 4.36
N SER A 21 -38.49 -18.96 3.16
CA SER A 21 -37.60 -19.27 2.05
C SER A 21 -37.47 -18.11 1.08
N GLN A 22 -36.38 -18.14 0.29
CA GLN A 22 -36.18 -17.23 -0.85
C GLN A 22 -35.58 -18.00 -2.01
N GLN A 23 -36.16 -17.85 -3.18
CA GLN A 23 -35.66 -18.42 -4.44
C GLN A 23 -35.47 -17.30 -5.44
N ILE A 24 -34.28 -17.22 -6.03
CA ILE A 24 -34.01 -16.29 -7.14
C ILE A 24 -34.58 -16.90 -8.40
N LEU A 25 -35.55 -16.23 -9.01
CA LEU A 25 -36.22 -16.66 -10.23
C LEU A 25 -35.50 -16.21 -11.49
N SER A 26 -34.97 -15.01 -11.45
CA SER A 26 -34.19 -14.46 -12.58
C SER A 26 -33.18 -13.40 -12.13
N THR A 27 -32.13 -13.25 -12.91
CA THR A 27 -31.16 -12.16 -12.76
C THR A 27 -30.94 -11.55 -14.14
N VAL A 28 -31.23 -10.28 -14.29
CA VAL A 28 -31.02 -9.54 -15.55
C VAL A 28 -29.99 -8.44 -15.27
N VAL A 29 -28.88 -8.45 -16.01
CA VAL A 29 -27.92 -7.36 -16.02
C VAL A 29 -28.43 -6.33 -17.02
N THR A 30 -28.91 -5.18 -16.50
CA THR A 30 -29.46 -4.11 -17.32
C THR A 30 -28.43 -3.06 -17.72
N LYS A 31 -27.32 -3.02 -16.99
CA LYS A 31 -26.14 -2.23 -17.30
C LYS A 31 -24.91 -3.00 -16.89
N GLU A 32 -24.07 -3.36 -17.84
CA GLU A 32 -22.77 -3.95 -17.52
C GLU A 32 -21.93 -2.90 -16.78
N PRO A 33 -21.15 -3.33 -15.75
CA PRO A 33 -20.20 -2.44 -15.13
C PRO A 33 -19.22 -2.00 -16.21
N VAL A 34 -19.17 -0.71 -16.49
CA VAL A 34 -18.09 -0.16 -17.29
C VAL A 34 -16.85 -0.31 -16.45
N THR A 35 -16.01 -1.28 -16.81
CA THR A 35 -14.67 -1.37 -16.26
C THR A 35 -14.03 -0.01 -16.53
N GLU A 36 -13.84 0.78 -15.50
CA GLU A 36 -12.99 1.95 -15.61
C GLU A 36 -11.66 1.40 -16.12
N LYS A 37 -11.36 1.63 -17.40
CA LYS A 37 -9.99 1.57 -17.87
C LYS A 37 -9.31 2.70 -17.13
N VAL A 38 -8.84 2.41 -15.91
CA VAL A 38 -7.77 3.17 -15.31
C VAL A 38 -6.63 2.94 -16.30
N THR A 39 -6.50 3.83 -17.26
CA THR A 39 -5.26 4.03 -17.97
C THR A 39 -4.33 4.45 -16.85
N VAL A 40 -3.72 3.47 -16.19
CA VAL A 40 -2.49 3.69 -15.46
C VAL A 40 -1.61 4.27 -16.54
N GLY A 41 -1.55 5.60 -16.55
CA GLY A 41 -0.69 6.29 -17.48
C GLY A 41 0.67 5.68 -17.24
N THR A 42 1.13 4.87 -18.17
CA THR A 42 2.54 4.66 -18.43
C THR A 42 3.06 5.99 -18.98
N LYS A 43 2.77 7.08 -18.27
CA LYS A 43 3.54 8.27 -18.41
C LYS A 43 4.93 7.81 -18.03
N LYS A 44 5.78 7.51 -19.03
CA LYS A 44 7.20 7.62 -18.86
C LYS A 44 7.35 8.92 -18.11
N VAL A 45 7.63 8.83 -16.81
CA VAL A 45 7.93 10.01 -16.02
C VAL A 45 9.10 10.58 -16.78
N SER A 46 8.80 11.62 -17.56
CA SER A 46 9.84 12.37 -18.24
C SER A 46 10.84 12.68 -17.15
N SER A 47 12.09 12.48 -17.40
CA SER A 47 13.30 12.60 -16.61
C SER A 47 13.47 13.92 -15.85
N GLY A 48 12.41 14.44 -15.28
CA GLY A 48 12.36 15.65 -14.46
C GLY A 48 11.98 15.42 -12.99
N ALA A 49 11.49 14.24 -12.60
CA ALA A 49 11.43 13.88 -11.19
C ALA A 49 12.83 13.43 -10.82
N SER A 50 13.59 14.29 -10.13
CA SER A 50 14.89 13.96 -9.58
C SER A 50 14.72 12.80 -8.60
N TYR A 51 14.85 11.57 -9.09
CA TYR A 51 15.10 10.43 -8.23
C TYR A 51 16.43 10.71 -7.58
N ILE A 52 16.44 10.92 -6.27
CA ILE A 52 17.71 10.88 -5.57
C ILE A 52 18.16 9.45 -5.65
N THR A 53 19.06 9.19 -6.56
CA THR A 53 19.87 8.00 -6.58
C THR A 53 20.77 8.08 -5.35
N GLY A 54 20.30 7.51 -4.21
CA GLY A 54 21.21 7.05 -3.19
C GLY A 54 22.26 6.17 -3.85
N SER A 55 23.21 5.62 -3.12
CA SER A 55 24.35 4.79 -3.58
C SER A 55 24.06 3.69 -4.63
N GLY A 56 23.17 3.94 -5.59
CA GLY A 56 22.75 3.06 -6.68
C GLY A 56 21.81 1.90 -6.27
N ARG A 57 21.73 1.56 -4.98
CA ARG A 57 20.93 0.42 -4.50
C ARG A 57 19.48 0.77 -4.23
N PHE A 58 19.19 1.94 -3.67
CA PHE A 58 17.85 2.36 -3.25
C PHE A 58 17.42 3.66 -3.90
N ILE A 59 16.13 3.78 -4.24
CA ILE A 59 15.49 5.03 -4.62
C ILE A 59 14.53 5.49 -3.51
N TRP A 60 14.22 6.79 -3.48
CA TRP A 60 13.27 7.37 -2.54
C TRP A 60 11.85 6.83 -2.80
N PRO A 61 11.14 6.33 -1.77
CA PRO A 61 9.90 5.57 -2.00
C PRO A 61 8.69 6.43 -2.36
N VAL A 62 8.72 7.75 -2.06
CA VAL A 62 7.61 8.68 -2.34
C VAL A 62 8.14 9.85 -3.17
N PRO A 63 8.32 9.69 -4.50
CA PRO A 63 8.90 10.71 -5.37
C PRO A 63 8.16 12.04 -5.30
N GLY A 64 8.91 13.15 -5.28
CA GLY A 64 8.35 14.51 -5.19
C GLY A 64 8.04 14.99 -3.78
N TYR A 65 8.04 14.11 -2.77
CA TYR A 65 7.78 14.46 -1.37
C TYR A 65 9.06 14.36 -0.55
N ARG A 66 9.54 15.51 -0.05
CA ARG A 66 10.77 15.64 0.74
C ARG A 66 10.51 16.17 2.15
N ASN A 67 9.29 16.58 2.43
CA ASN A 67 8.90 17.01 3.78
C ASN A 67 8.79 15.79 4.67
N CYS A 68 9.70 15.67 5.63
CA CYS A 68 9.74 14.60 6.61
C CYS A 68 9.46 15.17 7.99
N SER A 69 8.40 14.69 8.63
CA SER A 69 8.05 15.12 10.00
C SER A 69 9.03 14.56 11.03
N ARG A 70 9.67 13.43 10.73
CA ARG A 70 10.62 12.77 11.62
C ARG A 70 11.66 11.96 10.85
N TRP A 71 12.93 12.13 11.21
CA TRP A 71 14.04 11.36 10.72
C TRP A 71 14.47 10.25 11.69
N TYR A 72 15.24 9.30 11.18
CA TYR A 72 15.85 8.25 12.01
C TYR A 72 16.69 8.87 13.12
N GLY A 73 16.46 8.41 14.36
CA GLY A 73 17.20 8.84 15.56
C GLY A 73 16.43 8.56 16.85
N GLY A 74 17.15 8.40 17.94
CA GLY A 74 16.56 8.04 19.22
C GLY A 74 15.72 6.77 19.15
N SER A 75 14.45 6.85 19.55
CA SER A 75 13.50 5.73 19.47
C SER A 75 12.90 5.50 18.07
N HIS A 76 13.05 6.47 17.13
CA HIS A 76 12.48 6.40 15.78
C HIS A 76 13.39 5.63 14.83
N LYS A 77 12.88 4.56 14.23
CA LYS A 77 13.68 3.58 13.47
C LYS A 77 13.62 3.75 11.96
N GLY A 78 13.06 4.86 11.47
CA GLY A 78 12.90 5.14 10.04
C GLY A 78 12.81 6.62 9.75
N VAL A 79 12.17 6.97 8.65
CA VAL A 79 11.83 8.34 8.28
C VAL A 79 10.32 8.41 7.99
N ASP A 80 9.66 9.46 8.48
CA ASP A 80 8.23 9.71 8.28
C ASP A 80 8.07 10.74 7.15
N ILE A 81 7.77 10.26 5.95
CA ILE A 81 7.64 11.06 4.72
C ILE A 81 6.21 11.57 4.61
N CYS A 82 5.99 12.86 4.84
CA CYS A 82 4.68 13.49 4.78
C CYS A 82 4.20 13.61 3.33
N ALA A 83 3.01 13.06 3.05
CA ALA A 83 2.35 13.18 1.76
C ALA A 83 0.84 12.99 1.94
N ALA A 84 0.02 13.48 1.01
CA ALA A 84 -1.42 13.31 1.05
C ALA A 84 -1.81 11.82 1.02
N ALA A 85 -2.95 11.47 1.64
CA ALA A 85 -3.51 10.14 1.50
C ALA A 85 -3.73 9.80 0.02
N GLY A 86 -3.42 8.56 -0.37
CA GLY A 86 -3.51 8.11 -1.76
C GLY A 86 -2.29 8.46 -2.62
N THR A 87 -1.27 9.14 -2.09
CA THR A 87 0.01 9.34 -2.79
C THR A 87 0.69 7.99 -3.04
N PRO A 88 1.16 7.69 -4.26
CA PRO A 88 1.82 6.43 -4.57
C PRO A 88 3.11 6.19 -3.78
N ILE A 89 3.29 4.94 -3.31
CA ILE A 89 4.52 4.44 -2.70
C ILE A 89 5.14 3.43 -3.65
N TYR A 90 6.44 3.56 -3.89
CA TYR A 90 7.20 2.70 -4.79
C TYR A 90 8.26 1.89 -4.05
N ALA A 91 8.55 0.69 -4.56
CA ALA A 91 9.61 -0.15 -4.02
C ALA A 91 10.98 0.54 -4.18
N SER A 92 11.67 0.79 -3.06
CA SER A 92 12.98 1.44 -3.03
C SER A 92 14.07 0.65 -3.75
N ALA A 93 13.94 -0.67 -3.81
CA ALA A 93 14.80 -1.58 -4.58
C ALA A 93 13.98 -2.79 -5.04
N GLY A 94 14.48 -3.52 -6.03
CA GLY A 94 13.89 -4.80 -6.45
C GLY A 94 14.07 -5.87 -5.39
N GLY A 95 13.14 -6.84 -5.31
CA GLY A 95 13.21 -7.92 -4.33
C GLY A 95 11.92 -8.73 -4.22
N THR A 96 11.77 -9.46 -3.13
CA THR A 96 10.59 -10.27 -2.82
C THR A 96 9.85 -9.68 -1.63
N VAL A 97 8.55 -9.47 -1.77
CA VAL A 97 7.66 -9.06 -0.66
C VAL A 97 7.59 -10.20 0.35
N THR A 98 8.12 -9.99 1.55
CA THR A 98 8.07 -10.99 2.63
C THR A 98 6.86 -10.82 3.51
N LYS A 99 6.28 -9.60 3.54
CA LYS A 99 5.05 -9.29 4.27
C LYS A 99 4.29 -8.19 3.54
N ALA A 100 2.97 -8.37 3.41
CA ALA A 100 2.02 -7.33 3.02
C ALA A 100 0.71 -7.56 3.78
N GLY A 101 0.26 -6.58 4.56
CA GLY A 101 -0.96 -6.68 5.36
C GLY A 101 -0.96 -5.80 6.59
N TYR A 102 -2.05 -5.91 7.37
CA TYR A 102 -2.24 -5.12 8.57
C TYR A 102 -1.43 -5.64 9.75
N ASN A 103 -0.71 -4.75 10.40
CA ASN A 103 0.06 -5.01 11.61
C ASN A 103 -0.57 -4.25 12.80
N ARG A 104 -1.18 -4.98 13.73
CA ARG A 104 -1.83 -4.39 14.91
C ARG A 104 -0.80 -3.85 15.90
N ALA A 105 -1.16 -2.77 16.62
CA ALA A 105 -0.43 -2.33 17.80
C ALA A 105 -0.43 -3.46 18.84
N GLY A 106 0.75 -3.76 19.42
CA GLY A 106 0.93 -4.89 20.35
C GLY A 106 1.59 -6.12 19.73
N ALA A 107 1.40 -6.40 18.44
CA ALA A 107 2.10 -7.45 17.70
C ALA A 107 3.30 -6.92 16.90
N GLY A 108 3.72 -5.69 17.17
CA GLY A 108 4.76 -4.93 16.48
C GLY A 108 4.55 -3.43 16.72
N ASN A 109 5.29 -2.59 16.03
CA ASN A 109 5.34 -1.14 16.28
C ASN A 109 4.07 -0.35 15.86
N GLY A 110 2.95 -1.02 15.65
CA GLY A 110 1.70 -0.36 15.26
C GLY A 110 1.70 0.18 13.82
N TYR A 111 2.41 -0.48 12.92
CA TYR A 111 2.61 -0.05 11.51
C TYR A 111 1.34 0.02 10.66
N GLY A 112 0.21 -0.51 11.14
CA GLY A 112 -1.02 -0.57 10.33
C GLY A 112 -0.82 -1.42 9.06
N ASN A 113 -1.35 -0.99 7.94
CA ASN A 113 -1.06 -1.60 6.65
C ASN A 113 0.40 -1.36 6.29
N SER A 114 1.14 -2.44 6.13
CA SER A 114 2.59 -2.37 5.93
C SER A 114 3.10 -3.42 4.95
N ILE A 115 4.20 -3.08 4.31
CA ILE A 115 4.90 -3.93 3.34
C ILE A 115 6.34 -4.09 3.82
N ILE A 116 6.88 -5.31 3.74
CA ILE A 116 8.31 -5.57 3.93
C ILE A 116 8.81 -6.26 2.66
N ILE A 117 9.92 -5.75 2.12
CA ILE A 117 10.56 -6.31 0.94
C ILE A 117 11.99 -6.73 1.30
N SER A 118 12.34 -7.97 0.96
CA SER A 118 13.71 -8.49 1.03
C SER A 118 14.42 -8.25 -0.30
N HIS A 119 15.60 -7.64 -0.25
CA HIS A 119 16.37 -7.24 -1.43
C HIS A 119 17.63 -8.09 -1.65
N GLY A 120 17.78 -9.18 -0.89
CA GLY A 120 19.00 -9.97 -0.86
C GLY A 120 20.14 -9.29 -0.06
N ASN A 121 21.25 -10.03 0.14
CA ASN A 121 22.44 -9.55 0.86
C ASN A 121 22.13 -8.95 2.25
N GLY A 122 21.08 -9.48 2.92
CA GLY A 122 20.61 -9.04 4.24
C GLY A 122 19.82 -7.73 4.27
N TYR A 123 19.59 -7.07 3.13
CA TYR A 123 18.82 -5.83 3.09
C TYR A 123 17.32 -6.07 3.06
N THR A 124 16.59 -5.30 3.86
CA THR A 124 15.13 -5.21 3.84
C THR A 124 14.68 -3.77 3.93
N THR A 125 13.53 -3.46 3.31
CA THR A 125 12.82 -2.19 3.51
C THR A 125 11.44 -2.44 4.05
N LEU A 126 10.93 -1.48 4.85
CA LEU A 126 9.58 -1.48 5.39
C LEU A 126 8.90 -0.17 5.00
N TYR A 127 7.62 -0.29 4.63
CA TYR A 127 6.72 0.81 4.28
C TYR A 127 5.47 0.65 5.12
N ALA A 128 5.14 1.64 5.95
CA ALA A 128 4.05 1.53 6.90
C ALA A 128 3.04 2.66 6.79
N HIS A 129 1.95 2.52 7.56
CA HIS A 129 0.79 3.39 7.61
C HIS A 129 0.06 3.55 6.28
N CYS A 130 0.22 2.58 5.37
CA CYS A 130 -0.38 2.61 4.04
C CYS A 130 -1.91 2.68 4.12
N LEU A 131 -2.53 3.44 3.22
CA LEU A 131 -3.98 3.45 2.99
C LEU A 131 -4.41 2.10 2.42
N SER A 132 -3.71 1.65 1.38
CA SER A 132 -3.94 0.37 0.71
C SER A 132 -2.63 -0.20 0.14
N LEU A 133 -2.64 -1.50 -0.09
CA LEU A 133 -1.51 -2.27 -0.61
C LEU A 133 -1.91 -2.85 -1.98
N VAL A 134 -1.00 -2.82 -2.95
CA VAL A 134 -1.24 -3.38 -4.31
C VAL A 134 -0.33 -4.57 -4.60
N VAL A 135 0.34 -5.08 -3.56
CA VAL A 135 1.21 -6.26 -3.61
C VAL A 135 0.85 -7.23 -2.49
N HIS A 136 1.27 -8.48 -2.60
CA HIS A 136 1.05 -9.54 -1.61
C HIS A 136 2.38 -10.23 -1.23
N ALA A 137 2.39 -10.94 -0.10
CA ALA A 137 3.54 -11.72 0.32
C ALA A 137 3.88 -12.80 -0.72
N GLY A 138 5.17 -13.01 -0.97
CA GLY A 138 5.71 -13.90 -2.01
C GLY A 138 5.88 -13.24 -3.38
N GLN A 139 5.31 -12.05 -3.62
CA GLN A 139 5.41 -11.37 -4.90
C GLN A 139 6.83 -10.80 -5.12
N SER A 140 7.37 -11.02 -6.32
CA SER A 140 8.58 -10.32 -6.77
C SER A 140 8.23 -8.93 -7.28
N VAL A 141 9.02 -7.93 -6.89
CA VAL A 141 8.87 -6.54 -7.30
C VAL A 141 10.16 -5.98 -7.87
N LYS A 142 10.04 -5.07 -8.83
CA LYS A 142 11.16 -4.31 -9.39
C LYS A 142 11.35 -3.01 -8.60
N GLN A 143 12.57 -2.46 -8.61
CA GLN A 143 12.81 -1.10 -8.13
C GLN A 143 11.89 -0.12 -8.88
N GLY A 144 11.26 0.81 -8.16
CA GLY A 144 10.31 1.76 -8.74
C GLY A 144 8.93 1.17 -9.08
N GLN A 145 8.66 -0.09 -8.72
CA GLN A 145 7.32 -0.65 -8.87
C GLN A 145 6.38 -0.07 -7.82
N LEU A 146 5.15 0.29 -8.22
CA LEU A 146 4.08 0.69 -7.30
C LEU A 146 3.76 -0.48 -6.36
N ILE A 147 3.73 -0.20 -5.04
CA ILE A 147 3.48 -1.22 -4.01
C ILE A 147 2.32 -0.88 -3.08
N GLY A 148 1.93 0.38 -2.99
CA GLY A 148 0.83 0.85 -2.14
C GLY A 148 0.65 2.35 -2.20
N TYR A 149 -0.15 2.87 -1.29
CA TYR A 149 -0.49 4.29 -1.23
C TYR A 149 -0.37 4.81 0.20
N VAL A 150 0.10 6.05 0.34
CA VAL A 150 0.24 6.75 1.63
C VAL A 150 -1.11 6.85 2.33
N GLY A 151 -1.10 6.64 3.63
CA GLY A 151 -2.27 6.76 4.51
C GLY A 151 -1.88 7.12 5.93
N SER A 152 -2.74 6.73 6.88
CA SER A 152 -2.56 6.96 8.32
C SER A 152 -3.09 5.79 9.13
N THR A 153 -2.92 4.55 8.65
CA THR A 153 -3.40 3.35 9.34
C THR A 153 -2.46 2.93 10.49
N GLY A 154 -3.00 2.23 11.49
CA GLY A 154 -2.24 1.82 12.66
C GLY A 154 -2.01 2.97 13.65
N ARG A 155 -0.82 3.03 14.26
CA ARG A 155 -0.44 4.10 15.21
C ARG A 155 0.19 5.27 14.45
N SER A 156 -0.64 6.15 13.95
CA SER A 156 -0.25 7.31 13.15
C SER A 156 -1.06 8.53 13.55
N SER A 157 -0.46 9.71 13.53
CA SER A 157 -1.10 11.00 13.84
C SER A 157 -1.49 11.80 12.60
N GLY A 158 -1.17 11.31 11.39
CA GLY A 158 -1.45 12.00 10.14
C GLY A 158 -0.92 11.23 8.94
N ASN A 159 -1.26 11.68 7.73
CA ASN A 159 -0.86 10.99 6.51
C ASN A 159 0.64 11.08 6.27
N HIS A 160 1.31 9.93 6.28
CA HIS A 160 2.74 9.79 5.96
C HIS A 160 3.07 8.35 5.55
N CYS A 161 4.20 8.16 4.92
CA CYS A 161 4.84 6.86 4.75
C CYS A 161 5.97 6.76 5.77
N HIS A 162 5.84 5.88 6.76
CA HIS A 162 6.98 5.51 7.60
C HIS A 162 7.83 4.51 6.84
N PHE A 163 9.09 4.88 6.59
CA PHE A 163 10.01 4.10 5.77
C PHE A 163 11.27 3.70 6.56
N GLU A 164 11.61 2.42 6.52
CA GLU A 164 12.81 1.89 7.16
C GLU A 164 13.70 1.15 6.16
N ILE A 165 15.01 1.21 6.40
CA ILE A 165 16.01 0.36 5.77
C ILE A 165 16.71 -0.44 6.86
N ARG A 166 16.89 -1.74 6.63
CA ARG A 166 17.63 -2.62 7.54
C ARG A 166 18.65 -3.45 6.78
N ARG A 167 19.75 -3.81 7.45
CA ARG A 167 20.74 -4.77 6.96
C ARG A 167 21.05 -5.77 8.07
N ASN A 168 20.87 -7.06 7.81
CA ASN A 168 21.05 -8.13 8.77
C ASN A 168 20.29 -7.88 10.09
N GLY A 169 19.05 -7.35 9.98
CA GLY A 169 18.21 -6.99 11.13
C GLY A 169 18.51 -5.62 11.76
N SER A 170 19.67 -5.03 11.52
CA SER A 170 20.06 -3.72 12.06
C SER A 170 19.51 -2.58 11.21
N TYR A 171 19.01 -1.54 11.87
CA TYR A 171 18.47 -0.35 11.18
C TYR A 171 19.59 0.49 10.57
N ILE A 172 19.35 1.00 9.37
CA ILE A 172 20.19 1.97 8.68
C ILE A 172 19.44 3.30 8.62
N ALA A 173 20.11 4.39 8.99
CA ALA A 173 19.54 5.73 8.87
C ALA A 173 19.27 6.07 7.40
N PRO A 174 18.01 6.27 6.97
CA PRO A 174 17.71 6.57 5.56
C PRO A 174 18.41 7.82 5.05
N GLN A 175 18.59 8.84 5.90
CA GLN A 175 19.31 10.05 5.53
C GLN A 175 20.76 9.79 5.05
N ASN A 176 21.41 8.73 5.51
CA ASN A 176 22.77 8.38 5.07
C ASN A 176 22.79 7.65 3.72
N VAL A 177 21.60 7.27 3.21
CA VAL A 177 21.45 6.53 1.94
C VAL A 177 21.02 7.47 0.81
N PHE A 178 20.29 8.54 1.14
CA PHE A 178 19.63 9.44 0.18
C PHE A 178 20.16 10.89 0.19
N ASN A 179 21.26 11.15 0.86
CA ASN A 179 21.96 12.46 0.85
C ASN A 179 22.94 12.55 -0.31
#